data_0317a3528007750994ace4d645beb042
#
_entry.id   0317a3528007750994ace4d645beb042
#
_cell.length_a   1.000
_cell.length_b   1.000
_cell.length_c   1.000
_cell.angle_alpha   90.00
_cell.angle_beta   90.00
_cell.angle_gamma   90.00
#
_symmetry.space_group_name_H-M   'P 1'
#
loop_
_entity.id
_entity.type
_entity.pdbx_description
1 polymer ?
#
loop_
_entity_poly.entity_id
_entity_poly.type
_entity_poly.pdbx_seq_one_letter_code
_entity_poly.pdbx_strand_id
1 'polypeptide(L)'
;EDEDKLQCEMIRILDIFGQMVTKDNQNDPQVLANIHGIEQQYGVNSDYESDIPLQVQILSLSERMRMIYTDADSDRLALMTDHAGPRPADVYPKEYYSDSIYMPFEYIEVPVPVGYDKILRHYEKN
;
A
#
# COMPACT_ATOMS: atom_id res chain seq x y z
N GLU A 1 5.29 -6.57 -14.69
CA GLU A 1 6.39 -5.63 -14.32
C GLU A 1 5.96 -4.18 -14.50
N ASP A 2 5.36 -3.81 -15.64
CA ASP A 2 4.92 -2.43 -15.88
C ASP A 2 3.68 -2.07 -15.05
N GLU A 3 2.76 -3.01 -14.84
CA GLU A 3 1.58 -2.83 -13.98
C GLU A 3 1.98 -2.64 -12.50
N ASP A 4 2.97 -3.39 -12.03
CA ASP A 4 3.50 -3.25 -10.67
C ASP A 4 4.15 -1.88 -10.46
N LYS A 5 4.93 -1.40 -11.42
CA LYS A 5 5.51 -0.06 -11.37
C LYS A 5 4.45 1.03 -11.33
N LEU A 6 3.41 0.92 -12.16
CA LEU A 6 2.31 1.87 -12.18
C LEU A 6 1.55 1.87 -10.86
N GLN A 7 1.26 0.69 -10.31
CA GLN A 7 0.61 0.56 -9.00
C GLN A 7 1.44 1.25 -7.91
N CYS A 8 2.75 0.98 -7.84
CA CYS A 8 3.64 1.58 -6.86
C CYS A 8 3.73 3.10 -7.01
N GLU A 9 3.77 3.61 -8.24
CA GLU A 9 3.77 5.04 -8.52
C GLU A 9 2.49 5.71 -8.02
N MET A 10 1.33 5.15 -8.33
CA MET A 10 0.02 5.65 -7.87
C MET A 10 -0.06 5.69 -6.35
N ILE A 11 0.37 4.63 -5.67
CA ILE A 11 0.37 4.58 -4.21
C ILE A 11 1.25 5.69 -3.62
N ARG A 12 2.46 5.87 -4.13
CA ARG A 12 3.37 6.93 -3.65
C ARG A 12 2.80 8.32 -3.82
N ILE A 13 2.23 8.60 -4.99
CA ILE A 13 1.61 9.90 -5.28
C ILE A 13 0.44 10.15 -4.34
N LEU A 14 -0.45 9.19 -4.17
CA LEU A 14 -1.61 9.31 -3.30
C LEU A 14 -1.22 9.45 -1.82
N ASP A 15 -0.20 8.73 -1.36
CA ASP A 15 0.31 8.85 0.01
C ASP A 15 0.91 10.24 0.28
N ILE A 16 1.72 10.76 -0.64
CA ILE A 16 2.31 12.08 -0.53
C ILE A 16 1.20 13.14 -0.49
N PHE A 17 0.26 13.08 -1.42
CA PHE A 17 -0.86 14.01 -1.47
C PHE A 17 -1.76 13.91 -0.24
N GLY A 18 -2.09 12.70 0.21
CA GLY A 18 -2.89 12.48 1.40
C GLY A 18 -2.26 13.09 2.67
N GLN A 19 -0.93 13.10 2.74
CA GLN A 19 -0.22 13.73 3.85
C GLN A 19 -0.17 15.27 3.74
N MET A 20 -0.18 15.80 2.53
CA MET A 20 -0.11 17.25 2.28
C MET A 20 -1.46 17.94 2.40
N VAL A 21 -2.56 17.26 2.11
CA VAL A 21 -3.91 17.81 2.16
C VAL A 21 -4.43 17.81 3.59
N THR A 22 -4.86 18.97 4.07
CA THR A 22 -5.46 19.17 5.39
C THR A 22 -6.82 19.86 5.27
N LYS A 23 -7.56 19.96 6.37
CA LYS A 23 -8.81 20.71 6.42
C LYS A 23 -8.62 22.20 6.05
N ASP A 24 -7.45 22.75 6.38
CA ASP A 24 -7.16 24.17 6.17
C ASP A 24 -6.81 24.48 4.71
N ASN A 25 -6.21 23.54 3.98
CA ASN A 25 -5.75 23.76 2.61
C ASN A 25 -6.55 23.03 1.52
N GLN A 26 -7.53 22.20 1.89
CA GLN A 26 -8.29 21.38 0.92
C GLN A 26 -9.06 22.19 -0.13
N ASN A 27 -9.31 23.48 0.13
CA ASN A 27 -9.97 24.41 -0.79
C ASN A 27 -8.98 25.34 -1.50
N ASP A 28 -7.68 25.18 -1.27
CA ASP A 28 -6.65 25.96 -1.96
C ASP A 28 -6.67 25.63 -3.45
N PRO A 29 -6.71 26.64 -4.36
CA PRO A 29 -6.76 26.40 -5.80
C PRO A 29 -5.62 25.55 -6.34
N GLN A 30 -4.42 25.67 -5.77
CA GLN A 30 -3.27 24.87 -6.18
C GLN A 30 -3.42 23.40 -5.77
N VAL A 31 -3.93 23.15 -4.56
CA VAL A 31 -4.22 21.79 -4.06
C VAL A 31 -5.27 21.14 -4.94
N LEU A 32 -6.36 21.84 -5.22
CA LEU A 32 -7.44 21.34 -6.09
C LEU A 32 -6.94 21.07 -7.52
N ALA A 33 -6.12 21.94 -8.09
CA ALA A 33 -5.54 21.72 -9.41
C ALA A 33 -4.67 20.45 -9.46
N ASN A 34 -3.89 20.21 -8.43
CA ASN A 34 -3.07 19.01 -8.32
C ASN A 34 -3.93 17.72 -8.20
N ILE A 35 -5.01 17.79 -7.41
CA ILE A 35 -5.94 16.65 -7.26
C ILE A 35 -6.65 16.37 -8.59
N HIS A 36 -7.10 17.40 -9.30
CA HIS A 36 -7.69 17.23 -10.63
C HIS A 36 -6.70 16.61 -11.63
N GLY A 37 -5.42 16.97 -11.55
CA GLY A 37 -4.38 16.32 -12.34
C GLY A 37 -4.27 14.82 -12.07
N ILE A 38 -4.31 14.42 -10.82
CA ILE A 38 -4.29 13.01 -10.40
C ILE A 38 -5.56 12.30 -10.88
N GLU A 39 -6.73 12.90 -10.70
CA GLU A 39 -8.00 12.35 -11.15
C GLU A 39 -8.00 12.08 -12.66
N GLN A 40 -7.50 13.01 -13.45
CA GLN A 40 -7.39 12.86 -14.91
C GLN A 40 -6.37 11.79 -15.31
N GLN A 41 -5.22 11.79 -14.65
CA GLN A 41 -4.13 10.86 -14.99
C GLN A 41 -4.50 9.40 -14.71
N TYR A 42 -5.21 9.15 -13.62
CA TYR A 42 -5.49 7.78 -13.14
C TYR A 42 -6.96 7.36 -13.30
N GLY A 43 -7.83 8.23 -13.82
CA GLY A 43 -9.24 7.92 -14.02
C GLY A 43 -10.03 7.72 -12.73
N VAL A 44 -9.65 8.45 -11.68
CA VAL A 44 -10.30 8.41 -10.37
C VAL A 44 -11.01 9.72 -10.09
N ASN A 45 -12.01 9.72 -9.21
CA ASN A 45 -12.76 10.92 -8.85
C ASN A 45 -12.91 11.04 -7.34
N SER A 46 -12.71 12.24 -6.83
CA SER A 46 -13.03 12.62 -5.45
C SER A 46 -14.44 13.18 -5.37
N ASP A 47 -15.08 13.02 -4.24
CA ASP A 47 -16.40 13.60 -3.97
C ASP A 47 -16.26 14.87 -3.15
N TYR A 48 -16.29 16.02 -3.83
CA TYR A 48 -16.11 17.34 -3.20
C TYR A 48 -17.33 17.81 -2.42
N GLU A 49 -18.48 17.19 -2.62
CA GLU A 49 -19.72 17.50 -1.90
C GLU A 49 -19.92 16.60 -0.66
N SER A 50 -19.07 15.58 -0.49
CA SER A 50 -19.11 14.69 0.65
C SER A 50 -18.66 15.38 1.93
N ASP A 51 -19.25 15.01 3.06
CA ASP A 51 -18.79 15.39 4.39
C ASP A 51 -17.45 14.71 4.79
N ILE A 52 -17.01 13.73 4.00
CA ILE A 52 -15.74 13.05 4.23
C ILE A 52 -14.59 13.99 3.82
N PRO A 53 -13.66 14.30 4.73
CA PRO A 53 -12.52 15.14 4.40
C PRO A 53 -11.73 14.63 3.19
N LEU A 54 -11.28 15.51 2.33
CA LEU A 54 -10.58 15.18 1.10
C LEU A 54 -9.30 14.34 1.38
N GLN A 55 -8.59 14.62 2.47
CA GLN A 55 -7.46 13.81 2.92
C GLN A 55 -7.84 12.34 3.12
N VAL A 56 -8.97 12.09 3.78
CA VAL A 56 -9.45 10.72 4.04
C VAL A 56 -9.81 10.01 2.74
N GLN A 57 -10.41 10.73 1.79
CA GLN A 57 -10.74 10.17 0.47
C GLN A 57 -9.48 9.76 -0.31
N ILE A 58 -8.45 10.60 -0.31
CA ILE A 58 -7.17 10.33 -1.00
C ILE A 58 -6.45 9.14 -0.35
N LEU A 59 -6.35 9.10 0.97
CA LEU A 59 -5.72 7.99 1.68
C LEU A 59 -6.49 6.69 1.51
N SER A 60 -7.82 6.74 1.50
CA SER A 60 -8.67 5.56 1.21
C SER A 60 -8.47 5.05 -0.21
N LEU A 61 -8.24 5.93 -1.17
CA LEU A 61 -7.91 5.53 -2.53
C LEU A 61 -6.54 4.86 -2.60
N SER A 62 -5.54 5.37 -1.88
CA SER A 62 -4.23 4.73 -1.75
C SER A 62 -4.32 3.32 -1.18
N GLU A 63 -5.12 3.11 -0.14
CA GLU A 63 -5.36 1.78 0.43
C GLU A 63 -6.01 0.83 -0.58
N ARG A 64 -6.98 1.30 -1.35
CA ARG A 64 -7.60 0.49 -2.42
C ARG A 64 -6.62 0.11 -3.51
N MET A 65 -5.68 1.01 -3.86
CA MET A 65 -4.64 0.70 -4.84
C MET A 65 -3.69 -0.41 -4.37
N ARG A 66 -3.43 -0.52 -3.06
CA ARG A 66 -2.63 -1.61 -2.49
C ARG A 66 -3.27 -2.98 -2.68
N MET A 67 -4.59 -3.04 -2.75
CA MET A 67 -5.36 -4.30 -2.84
C MET A 67 -5.76 -4.69 -4.27
N ILE A 68 -5.39 -3.91 -5.27
CA ILE A 68 -5.89 -4.09 -6.65
C ILE A 68 -5.56 -5.46 -7.24
N TYR A 69 -4.46 -6.07 -6.82
CA TYR A 69 -4.00 -7.38 -7.27
C TYR A 69 -4.06 -8.47 -6.20
N THR A 70 -4.87 -8.29 -5.16
CA THR A 70 -5.00 -9.25 -4.05
C THR A 70 -5.37 -10.66 -4.54
N ASP A 71 -6.25 -10.73 -5.54
CA ASP A 71 -6.72 -11.99 -6.13
C ASP A 71 -5.94 -12.43 -7.37
N ALA A 72 -4.83 -11.75 -7.69
CA ALA A 72 -4.00 -12.12 -8.81
C ALA A 72 -3.32 -13.48 -8.58
N ASP A 73 -3.28 -14.29 -9.62
CA ASP A 73 -2.57 -15.57 -9.60
C ASP A 73 -1.06 -15.32 -9.75
N SER A 74 -0.39 -15.20 -8.61
CA SER A 74 1.06 -14.98 -8.53
C SER A 74 1.69 -15.98 -7.57
N ASP A 75 2.89 -16.42 -7.89
CA ASP A 75 3.71 -17.27 -7.02
C ASP A 75 4.55 -16.47 -6.01
N ARG A 76 4.43 -15.14 -6.02
CA ARG A 76 5.21 -14.22 -5.19
C ARG A 76 4.30 -13.25 -4.46
N LEU A 77 4.74 -12.84 -3.27
CA LEU A 77 4.05 -11.87 -2.41
C LEU A 77 4.99 -10.76 -1.97
N ALA A 78 4.45 -9.55 -1.83
CA ALA A 78 5.14 -8.41 -1.23
C ALA A 78 4.19 -7.68 -0.28
N LEU A 79 4.72 -7.10 0.76
CA LEU A 79 3.97 -6.16 1.60
C LEU A 79 3.92 -4.81 0.88
N MET A 80 2.76 -4.46 0.33
CA MET A 80 2.63 -3.28 -0.55
C MET A 80 2.96 -1.95 0.13
N THR A 81 2.82 -1.85 1.45
CA THR A 81 3.26 -0.68 2.21
C THR A 81 4.76 -0.42 2.04
N ASP A 82 5.55 -1.46 2.09
CA ASP A 82 7.00 -1.37 1.94
C ASP A 82 7.41 -1.37 0.46
N HIS A 83 6.76 -2.20 -0.36
CA HIS A 83 7.07 -2.33 -1.79
C HIS A 83 6.83 -1.04 -2.57
N ALA A 84 5.79 -0.28 -2.23
CA ALA A 84 5.53 1.04 -2.80
C ALA A 84 6.33 2.17 -2.13
N GLY A 85 7.07 1.89 -1.07
CA GLY A 85 7.88 2.86 -0.34
C GLY A 85 9.17 3.27 -1.06
N PRO A 86 9.99 4.09 -0.41
CA PRO A 86 11.24 4.59 -0.99
C PRO A 86 12.33 3.51 -1.14
N ARG A 87 12.17 2.39 -0.46
CA ARG A 87 13.04 1.22 -0.60
C ARG A 87 12.25 0.08 -1.21
N PRO A 88 12.81 -0.63 -2.21
CA PRO A 88 12.16 -1.82 -2.72
C PRO A 88 11.91 -2.80 -1.56
N ALA A 89 10.66 -3.20 -1.39
CA ALA A 89 10.34 -4.21 -0.41
C ALA A 89 10.83 -5.58 -0.89
N ASP A 90 11.06 -6.40 0.08
CA ASP A 90 11.38 -7.78 -0.16
C ASP A 90 10.17 -8.50 -0.75
N VAL A 91 10.40 -9.23 -1.81
CA VAL A 91 9.39 -10.05 -2.48
C VAL A 91 9.69 -11.51 -2.17
N TYR A 92 8.73 -12.21 -1.60
CA TYR A 92 8.89 -13.59 -1.16
C TYR A 92 8.08 -14.56 -2.00
N PRO A 93 8.55 -15.81 -2.17
CA PRO A 93 7.72 -16.88 -2.69
C PRO A 93 6.45 -17.05 -1.86
N LYS A 94 5.32 -17.19 -2.53
CA LYS A 94 4.00 -17.37 -1.88
C LYS A 94 3.97 -18.59 -0.96
N GLU A 95 4.75 -19.62 -1.26
CA GLU A 95 4.86 -20.83 -0.46
C GLU A 95 5.32 -20.59 0.99
N TYR A 96 6.07 -19.49 1.26
CA TYR A 96 6.49 -19.15 2.62
C TYR A 96 5.31 -18.80 3.54
N TYR A 97 4.19 -18.41 2.96
CA TYR A 97 2.96 -18.01 3.63
C TYR A 97 1.81 -19.00 3.40
N SER A 98 2.08 -20.18 2.83
CA SER A 98 1.05 -21.16 2.47
C SER A 98 0.36 -21.77 3.68
N ASP A 99 1.02 -21.76 4.84
CA ASP A 99 0.51 -22.30 6.09
C ASP A 99 1.09 -21.54 7.28
N SER A 100 0.56 -21.79 8.47
CA SER A 100 1.00 -21.21 9.73
C SER A 100 1.48 -22.30 10.69
N ILE A 101 2.53 -21.98 11.45
CA ILE A 101 3.03 -22.80 12.55
C ILE A 101 2.78 -22.00 13.84
N TYR A 102 2.22 -22.63 14.86
CA TYR A 102 2.06 -22.01 16.17
C TYR A 102 3.36 -22.11 16.96
N MET A 103 3.85 -20.97 17.41
CA MET A 103 5.09 -20.89 18.19
C MET A 103 4.82 -20.20 19.54
N PRO A 104 5.52 -20.63 20.61
CA PRO A 104 5.37 -20.01 21.92
C PRO A 104 5.89 -18.57 21.89
N PHE A 105 5.10 -17.68 22.48
CA PHE A 105 5.46 -16.28 22.75
C PHE A 105 5.03 -15.94 24.16
N GLU A 106 5.98 -15.88 25.09
CA GLU A 106 5.75 -15.75 26.53
C GLU A 106 4.82 -16.87 27.04
N TYR A 107 3.58 -16.57 27.37
CA TYR A 107 2.58 -17.50 27.92
C TYR A 107 1.44 -17.81 26.94
N ILE A 108 1.58 -17.42 25.67
CA ILE A 108 0.63 -17.72 24.59
C ILE A 108 1.35 -18.39 23.41
N GLU A 109 0.56 -18.94 22.48
CA GLU A 109 1.06 -19.37 21.18
C GLU A 109 0.55 -18.43 20.08
N VAL A 110 1.44 -18.08 19.13
CA VAL A 110 1.12 -17.19 18.02
C VAL A 110 1.33 -17.89 16.69
N PRO A 111 0.47 -17.65 15.69
CA PRO A 111 0.68 -18.17 14.34
C PRO A 111 1.82 -17.38 13.65
N VAL A 112 2.75 -18.11 13.05
CA VAL A 112 3.80 -17.57 12.21
C VAL A 112 3.77 -18.25 10.84
N PRO A 113 4.19 -17.56 9.76
CA PRO A 113 4.27 -18.18 8.43
C PRO A 113 5.18 -19.42 8.44
N VAL A 114 4.82 -20.45 7.69
CA VAL A 114 5.62 -21.67 7.58
C VAL A 114 7.05 -21.41 7.09
N GLY A 115 7.24 -20.41 6.24
CA GLY A 115 8.54 -19.97 5.74
C GLY A 115 9.29 -18.97 6.61
N TYR A 116 8.93 -18.82 7.89
CA TYR A 116 9.45 -17.77 8.78
C TYR A 116 10.99 -17.72 8.85
N ASP A 117 11.66 -18.86 8.89
CA ASP A 117 13.13 -18.91 8.96
C ASP A 117 13.78 -18.29 7.72
N LYS A 118 13.27 -18.60 6.54
CA LYS A 118 13.76 -18.02 5.27
C LYS A 118 13.47 -16.53 5.18
N ILE A 119 12.32 -16.09 5.65
CA ILE A 119 11.94 -14.67 5.70
C ILE A 119 12.89 -13.90 6.61
N LEU A 120 13.11 -14.37 7.83
CA LEU A 120 14.01 -13.72 8.80
C LEU A 120 15.45 -13.68 8.31
N ARG A 121 15.97 -14.73 7.72
CA ARG A 121 17.31 -14.76 7.14
C ARG A 121 17.48 -13.77 5.99
N HIS A 122 16.43 -13.52 5.24
CA HIS A 122 16.45 -12.51 4.19
C HIS A 122 16.56 -11.10 4.78
N TYR A 123 15.79 -10.80 5.84
CA TYR A 123 15.89 -9.52 6.56
C TYR A 123 17.27 -9.27 7.18
N GLU A 124 17.91 -10.28 7.73
CA GLU A 124 19.23 -10.16 8.34
C GLU A 124 20.34 -9.78 7.35
N LYS A 125 20.15 -10.05 6.05
CA LYS A 125 21.12 -9.74 4.99
C LYS A 125 20.98 -8.32 4.43
N ASN A 126 19.90 -7.68 4.73
CA ASN A 126 19.55 -6.33 4.27
C ASN A 126 19.65 -5.32 5.42
#